data_a50ec8a6ce41803a699d04d0919d9955
#
_entry.id   a50ec8a6ce41803a699d04d0919d9955
#
_cell.length_a   1.000
_cell.length_b   1.000
_cell.length_c   1.000
_cell.angle_alpha   90.00
_cell.angle_beta   90.00
_cell.angle_gamma   90.00
#
_symmetry.space_group_name_H-M   'P 1'
#
loop_
_entity.id
_entity.type
_entity.pdbx_description
1 polymer ?
#
loop_
_entity_poly.entity_id
_entity_poly.type
_entity_poly.pdbx_seq_one_letter_code
_entity_poly.pdbx_strand_id
1 'polypeptide(L)'
;MREFDRRMRKIRDGYVAALDRIPAQPVVNEQYTYRLDQALLSAIFADTNLMVDEILQEGGERDLWFFESYVGVAYIRGTAQTHANLAQQSPAYRAGRESLDVLLRSDAYRARMALLRAREFEEMKGLSGQVKADMARILAEGMGRGKNPREIARDLTAQTGIEVRRGHRIARTEITTALRRARWDEKDAAEADYGVQSKLMHMSALSPSTRATHADRHARLYTSDEVRDWYSQDGNSINCKCSQVEVLVDDEGNPVVPAIVERARRNYQVMKAKGRGPWAKED
;
A
#
# COMPACT_ATOMS: atom_id res chain seq x y z
N MET A 1 5.82 5.81 5.79
CA MET A 1 7.08 5.53 5.06
C MET A 1 8.29 5.48 5.99
N ARG A 2 8.55 6.49 6.86
CA ARG A 2 9.69 6.51 7.80
C ARG A 2 9.79 5.27 8.70
N GLU A 3 8.63 4.69 9.06
CA GLU A 3 8.58 3.49 9.88
C GLU A 3 9.09 2.25 9.13
N PHE A 4 8.73 2.07 7.86
CA PHE A 4 9.33 1.03 7.02
C PHE A 4 10.85 1.19 6.91
N ASP A 5 11.33 2.42 6.69
CA ASP A 5 12.75 2.71 6.59
C ASP A 5 13.51 2.34 7.88
N ARG A 6 12.88 2.62 9.04
CA ARG A 6 13.43 2.28 10.35
C ARG A 6 13.54 0.76 10.53
N ARG A 7 12.47 0.03 10.18
CA ARG A 7 12.40 -1.42 10.30
C ARG A 7 13.40 -2.11 9.36
N MET A 8 13.51 -1.66 8.12
CA MET A 8 14.47 -2.20 7.18
C MET A 8 15.94 -1.93 7.58
N ARG A 9 16.23 -0.77 8.18
CA ARG A 9 17.56 -0.53 8.77
C ARG A 9 17.86 -1.49 9.93
N LYS A 10 16.92 -1.72 10.82
CA LYS A 10 17.06 -2.71 11.89
C LYS A 10 17.40 -4.10 11.36
N ILE A 11 16.68 -4.53 10.31
CA ILE A 11 16.93 -5.82 9.65
C ILE A 11 18.33 -5.86 9.07
N ARG A 12 18.74 -4.84 8.31
CA ARG A 12 20.11 -4.73 7.78
C ARG A 12 21.16 -4.86 8.87
N ASP A 13 21.00 -4.09 9.95
CA ASP A 13 21.98 -4.06 11.04
C ASP A 13 22.09 -5.42 11.72
N GLY A 14 20.97 -6.14 11.86
CA GLY A 14 20.95 -7.51 12.36
C GLY A 14 21.68 -8.50 11.44
N TYR A 15 21.50 -8.40 10.12
CA TYR A 15 22.25 -9.25 9.18
C TYR A 15 23.74 -8.91 9.14
N VAL A 16 24.11 -7.63 9.24
CA VAL A 16 25.53 -7.23 9.36
C VAL A 16 26.14 -7.77 10.64
N ALA A 17 25.45 -7.65 11.77
CA ALA A 17 25.89 -8.22 13.04
C ALA A 17 25.98 -9.77 13.00
N ALA A 18 25.07 -10.41 12.26
CA ALA A 18 25.13 -11.86 12.05
C ALA A 18 26.38 -12.30 11.26
N LEU A 19 26.80 -11.49 10.28
CA LEU A 19 28.04 -11.73 9.53
C LEU A 19 29.28 -11.71 10.41
N ASP A 20 29.33 -10.84 11.42
CA ASP A 20 30.45 -10.76 12.38
C ASP A 20 30.60 -12.00 13.27
N ARG A 21 29.52 -12.82 13.37
CA ARG A 21 29.55 -14.11 14.09
C ARG A 21 30.23 -15.24 13.32
N ILE A 22 30.50 -15.02 12.01
CA ILE A 22 31.07 -16.05 11.14
C ILE A 22 32.57 -15.83 11.04
N PRO A 23 33.41 -16.75 11.51
CA PRO A 23 34.85 -16.60 11.46
C PRO A 23 35.35 -16.48 10.01
N ALA A 24 35.97 -15.36 9.69
CA ALA A 24 36.54 -15.06 8.38
C ALA A 24 38.05 -14.86 8.49
N GLN A 25 38.83 -15.54 7.65
CA GLN A 25 40.28 -15.41 7.59
C GLN A 25 40.69 -14.90 6.20
N PRO A 26 41.51 -13.84 6.13
CA PRO A 26 42.06 -13.39 4.87
C PRO A 26 43.04 -14.44 4.31
N VAL A 27 42.98 -14.64 3.00
CA VAL A 27 43.93 -15.47 2.25
C VAL A 27 44.55 -14.64 1.14
N VAL A 28 45.45 -15.24 0.36
CA VAL A 28 46.12 -14.56 -0.74
C VAL A 28 45.12 -13.94 -1.75
N ASN A 29 45.46 -12.78 -2.35
CA ASN A 29 44.64 -12.06 -3.34
C ASN A 29 43.32 -11.45 -2.82
N GLU A 30 43.35 -10.91 -1.61
CA GLU A 30 42.18 -10.22 -0.99
C GLU A 30 40.93 -11.07 -0.80
N GLN A 31 41.03 -12.37 -1.00
CA GLN A 31 39.93 -13.31 -0.73
C GLN A 31 39.89 -13.67 0.76
N TYR A 32 38.72 -14.14 1.19
CA TYR A 32 38.46 -14.61 2.55
C TYR A 32 38.01 -16.07 2.53
N THR A 33 38.47 -16.84 3.49
CA THR A 33 37.90 -18.15 3.78
C THR A 33 37.04 -18.06 5.01
N TYR A 34 35.80 -18.50 4.88
CA TYR A 34 34.84 -18.55 5.95
C TYR A 34 34.81 -19.97 6.54
N ARG A 35 34.96 -20.07 7.86
CA ARG A 35 34.77 -21.36 8.53
C ARG A 35 33.27 -21.61 8.71
N LEU A 36 32.71 -22.35 7.76
CA LEU A 36 31.31 -22.65 7.66
C LEU A 36 31.00 -23.94 8.45
N ASP A 37 30.64 -23.81 9.72
CA ASP A 37 30.02 -24.88 10.48
C ASP A 37 28.51 -24.87 10.19
N GLN A 38 27.97 -26.02 9.80
CA GLN A 38 26.55 -26.16 9.45
C GLN A 38 25.64 -25.79 10.64
N ALA A 39 25.99 -26.17 11.85
CA ALA A 39 25.21 -25.84 13.05
C ALA A 39 25.21 -24.33 13.32
N LEU A 40 26.36 -23.68 13.19
CA LEU A 40 26.49 -22.22 13.35
C LEU A 40 25.69 -21.48 12.28
N LEU A 41 25.77 -21.89 11.01
CA LEU A 41 25.01 -21.30 9.93
C LEU A 41 23.50 -21.46 10.12
N SER A 42 23.05 -22.65 10.47
CA SER A 42 21.64 -22.89 10.77
C SER A 42 21.13 -22.04 11.92
N ALA A 43 21.91 -21.88 12.99
CA ALA A 43 21.55 -20.99 14.10
C ALA A 43 21.47 -19.53 13.66
N ILE A 44 22.44 -19.04 12.88
CA ILE A 44 22.45 -17.66 12.38
C ILE A 44 21.25 -17.39 11.49
N PHE A 45 20.91 -18.30 10.56
CA PHE A 45 19.72 -18.14 9.71
C PHE A 45 18.42 -18.23 10.50
N ALA A 46 18.34 -19.11 11.51
CA ALA A 46 17.18 -19.16 12.39
C ALA A 46 16.97 -17.84 13.14
N ASP A 47 18.02 -17.31 13.76
CA ASP A 47 18.01 -16.05 14.50
C ASP A 47 17.61 -14.86 13.61
N THR A 48 18.22 -14.77 12.41
CA THR A 48 17.93 -13.67 11.48
C THR A 48 16.53 -13.77 10.88
N ASN A 49 16.03 -14.96 10.61
CA ASN A 49 14.66 -15.18 10.14
C ASN A 49 13.64 -14.79 11.21
N LEU A 50 13.86 -15.19 12.46
CA LEU A 50 13.01 -14.80 13.58
C LEU A 50 13.01 -13.28 13.77
N MET A 51 14.15 -12.64 13.74
CA MET A 51 14.29 -11.18 13.83
C MET A 51 13.50 -10.46 12.72
N VAL A 52 13.56 -10.95 11.48
CA VAL A 52 12.78 -10.34 10.37
C VAL A 52 11.29 -10.47 10.62
N ASP A 53 10.82 -11.63 11.06
CA ASP A 53 9.40 -11.83 11.38
C ASP A 53 8.96 -10.93 12.55
N GLU A 54 9.73 -10.88 13.64
CA GLU A 54 9.43 -10.00 14.78
C GLU A 54 9.35 -8.52 14.39
N ILE A 55 10.19 -8.07 13.46
CA ILE A 55 10.21 -6.67 13.01
C ILE A 55 9.06 -6.37 12.04
N LEU A 56 8.84 -7.22 11.05
CA LEU A 56 7.86 -6.95 9.99
C LEU A 56 6.43 -7.37 10.35
N GLN A 57 6.28 -8.40 11.18
CA GLN A 57 4.98 -8.92 11.61
C GLN A 57 4.66 -8.55 13.07
N GLU A 58 5.30 -7.50 13.61
CA GLU A 58 5.07 -7.03 14.99
C GLU A 58 3.57 -6.85 15.27
N GLY A 59 3.12 -7.39 16.40
CA GLY A 59 1.72 -7.43 16.80
C GLY A 59 0.95 -8.65 16.28
N GLY A 60 1.54 -9.43 15.36
CA GLY A 60 0.89 -10.60 14.76
C GLY A 60 -0.37 -10.25 13.98
N GLU A 61 -1.24 -11.25 13.78
CA GLU A 61 -2.48 -11.08 13.01
C GLU A 61 -3.47 -10.12 13.70
N ARG A 62 -3.48 -10.07 15.03
CA ARG A 62 -4.47 -9.28 15.79
C ARG A 62 -4.16 -7.80 15.83
N ASP A 63 -2.89 -7.45 16.01
CA ASP A 63 -2.45 -6.08 16.29
C ASP A 63 -1.30 -5.66 15.36
N LEU A 64 -1.34 -6.13 14.11
CA LEU A 64 -0.31 -5.84 13.11
C LEU A 64 -0.04 -4.34 13.03
N TRP A 65 1.19 -3.93 13.36
CA TRP A 65 1.61 -2.52 13.38
C TRP A 65 1.24 -1.75 12.11
N PHE A 66 1.36 -2.40 10.94
CA PHE A 66 1.07 -1.77 9.65
C PHE A 66 -0.43 -1.53 9.46
N PHE A 67 -1.25 -2.49 9.87
CA PHE A 67 -2.70 -2.35 9.83
C PHE A 67 -3.18 -1.27 10.81
N GLU A 68 -2.77 -1.35 12.06
CA GLU A 68 -3.24 -0.43 13.11
C GLU A 68 -2.81 1.01 12.85
N SER A 69 -1.58 1.22 12.35
CA SER A 69 -1.06 2.57 12.14
C SER A 69 -1.44 3.20 10.81
N TYR A 70 -1.79 2.42 9.78
CA TYR A 70 -1.95 2.95 8.42
C TYR A 70 -3.19 2.45 7.68
N VAL A 71 -3.36 1.14 7.52
CA VAL A 71 -4.41 0.58 6.64
C VAL A 71 -5.79 0.74 7.26
N GLY A 72 -5.95 0.38 8.54
CA GLY A 72 -7.18 0.57 9.28
C GLY A 72 -7.58 2.04 9.37
N VAL A 73 -6.61 2.92 9.65
CA VAL A 73 -6.83 4.37 9.66
C VAL A 73 -7.29 4.90 8.30
N ALA A 74 -6.71 4.39 7.20
CA ALA A 74 -7.12 4.79 5.85
C ALA A 74 -8.54 4.32 5.52
N TYR A 75 -8.92 3.12 5.95
CA TYR A 75 -10.28 2.60 5.77
C TYR A 75 -11.31 3.44 6.55
N ILE A 76 -11.05 3.73 7.83
CA ILE A 76 -11.89 4.63 8.65
C ILE A 76 -12.05 5.99 7.97
N ARG A 77 -10.95 6.56 7.49
CA ARG A 77 -10.97 7.85 6.80
C ARG A 77 -11.79 7.81 5.51
N GLY A 78 -11.69 6.73 4.74
CA GLY A 78 -12.48 6.54 3.51
C GLY A 78 -13.97 6.55 3.82
N THR A 79 -14.41 5.74 4.80
CA THR A 79 -15.79 5.69 5.28
C THR A 79 -16.27 7.07 5.74
N ALA A 80 -15.50 7.75 6.60
CA ALA A 80 -15.86 9.08 7.11
C ALA A 80 -16.02 10.13 6.02
N GLN A 81 -15.13 10.11 5.02
CA GLN A 81 -15.20 11.05 3.90
C GLN A 81 -16.43 10.81 3.03
N THR A 82 -16.77 9.57 2.74
CA THR A 82 -17.97 9.22 1.95
C THR A 82 -19.23 9.52 2.73
N HIS A 83 -19.28 9.15 4.01
CA HIS A 83 -20.39 9.49 4.89
C HIS A 83 -20.66 11.01 4.89
N ALA A 84 -19.65 11.82 5.09
CA ALA A 84 -19.79 13.28 5.07
C ALA A 84 -20.21 13.82 3.70
N ASN A 85 -19.63 13.28 2.61
CA ASN A 85 -19.93 13.71 1.26
C ASN A 85 -21.38 13.38 0.85
N LEU A 86 -21.86 12.18 1.14
CA LEU A 86 -23.24 11.78 0.86
C LEU A 86 -24.26 12.53 1.74
N ALA A 87 -23.94 12.76 3.02
CA ALA A 87 -24.79 13.54 3.91
C ALA A 87 -24.94 15.01 3.48
N GLN A 88 -23.94 15.56 2.81
CA GLN A 88 -24.03 16.93 2.22
C GLN A 88 -24.91 16.96 0.98
N GLN A 89 -24.88 15.91 0.15
CA GLN A 89 -25.56 15.86 -1.15
C GLN A 89 -27.00 15.32 -1.04
N SER A 90 -27.28 14.36 -0.12
CA SER A 90 -28.54 13.66 0.00
C SER A 90 -29.22 13.92 1.34
N PRO A 91 -30.40 14.62 1.35
CA PRO A 91 -31.21 14.75 2.56
C PRO A 91 -31.72 13.40 3.10
N ALA A 92 -32.08 12.46 2.20
CA ALA A 92 -32.55 11.11 2.59
C ALA A 92 -31.44 10.33 3.33
N TYR A 93 -30.23 10.32 2.78
CA TYR A 93 -29.08 9.71 3.45
C TYR A 93 -28.79 10.36 4.80
N ARG A 94 -28.76 11.69 4.88
CA ARG A 94 -28.51 12.43 6.13
C ARG A 94 -29.54 12.15 7.21
N ALA A 95 -30.81 11.96 6.84
CA ALA A 95 -31.88 11.68 7.77
C ALA A 95 -31.93 10.21 8.21
N GLY A 96 -31.59 9.28 7.32
CA GLY A 96 -31.71 7.84 7.57
C GLY A 96 -30.45 7.17 8.08
N ARG A 97 -29.27 7.67 7.67
CA ARG A 97 -27.99 7.03 8.01
C ARG A 97 -27.61 7.27 9.47
N GLU A 98 -27.19 6.22 10.13
CA GLU A 98 -26.63 6.30 11.49
C GLU A 98 -25.44 7.25 11.56
N SER A 99 -25.18 7.78 12.75
CA SER A 99 -23.96 8.59 12.97
C SER A 99 -22.70 7.77 12.65
N LEU A 100 -21.65 8.45 12.23
CA LEU A 100 -20.40 7.80 11.90
C LEU A 100 -19.85 6.92 13.04
N ASP A 101 -20.01 7.35 14.29
CA ASP A 101 -19.56 6.59 15.46
C ASP A 101 -20.32 5.26 15.61
N VAL A 102 -21.64 5.25 15.39
CA VAL A 102 -22.45 4.03 15.41
C VAL A 102 -22.06 3.11 14.25
N LEU A 103 -21.94 3.66 13.05
CA LEU A 103 -21.51 2.94 11.86
C LEU A 103 -20.18 2.21 12.07
N LEU A 104 -19.17 2.91 12.59
CA LEU A 104 -17.83 2.34 12.83
C LEU A 104 -17.82 1.22 13.88
N ARG A 105 -18.86 1.14 14.73
CA ARG A 105 -19.05 0.09 15.74
C ARG A 105 -19.97 -1.04 15.27
N SER A 106 -20.58 -0.94 14.12
CA SER A 106 -21.50 -1.96 13.61
C SER A 106 -20.78 -3.29 13.33
N ASP A 107 -21.51 -4.40 13.42
CA ASP A 107 -20.96 -5.74 13.18
C ASP A 107 -20.47 -5.88 11.73
N ALA A 108 -21.20 -5.33 10.77
CA ALA A 108 -20.81 -5.35 9.37
C ALA A 108 -19.49 -4.60 9.12
N TYR A 109 -19.30 -3.46 9.78
CA TYR A 109 -18.06 -2.70 9.68
C TYR A 109 -16.90 -3.46 10.33
N ARG A 110 -17.09 -4.01 11.53
CA ARG A 110 -16.08 -4.81 12.23
C ARG A 110 -15.67 -6.05 11.45
N ALA A 111 -16.62 -6.74 10.81
CA ALA A 111 -16.32 -7.88 9.94
C ALA A 111 -15.45 -7.50 8.75
N ARG A 112 -15.74 -6.37 8.08
CA ARG A 112 -14.90 -5.85 6.98
C ARG A 112 -13.49 -5.51 7.45
N MET A 113 -13.35 -4.88 8.62
CA MET A 113 -12.05 -4.57 9.22
C MET A 113 -11.25 -5.83 9.56
N ALA A 114 -11.90 -6.88 10.05
CA ALA A 114 -11.24 -8.15 10.35
C ALA A 114 -10.71 -8.83 9.09
N LEU A 115 -11.51 -8.87 8.02
CA LEU A 115 -11.07 -9.42 6.72
C LEU A 115 -9.90 -8.63 6.13
N LEU A 116 -9.95 -7.31 6.22
CA LEU A 116 -8.87 -6.46 5.74
C LEU A 116 -7.59 -6.67 6.54
N ARG A 117 -7.70 -6.80 7.87
CA ARG A 117 -6.55 -7.10 8.75
C ARG A 117 -5.90 -8.43 8.41
N ALA A 118 -6.67 -9.49 8.25
CA ALA A 118 -6.17 -10.81 7.90
C ALA A 118 -5.41 -10.77 6.56
N ARG A 119 -5.95 -10.08 5.56
CA ARG A 119 -5.28 -9.89 4.28
C ARG A 119 -3.94 -9.15 4.41
N GLU A 120 -3.92 -8.05 5.17
CA GLU A 120 -2.68 -7.27 5.37
C GLU A 120 -1.61 -8.06 6.11
N PHE A 121 -2.02 -8.96 7.00
CA PHE A 121 -1.08 -9.86 7.66
C PHE A 121 -0.40 -10.82 6.65
N GLU A 122 -1.15 -11.39 5.70
CA GLU A 122 -0.58 -12.23 4.65
C GLU A 122 0.37 -11.44 3.71
N GLU A 123 0.04 -10.19 3.36
CA GLU A 123 0.95 -9.32 2.61
C GLU A 123 2.28 -9.07 3.36
N MET A 124 2.21 -8.86 4.69
CA MET A 124 3.41 -8.68 5.52
C MET A 124 4.23 -9.96 5.64
N LYS A 125 3.60 -11.13 5.73
CA LYS A 125 4.28 -12.44 5.66
C LYS A 125 5.01 -12.61 4.33
N GLY A 126 4.37 -12.26 3.22
CA GLY A 126 4.98 -12.28 1.90
C GLY A 126 6.22 -11.39 1.81
N LEU A 127 6.14 -10.16 2.32
CA LEU A 127 7.28 -9.25 2.38
C LEU A 127 8.40 -9.81 3.26
N SER A 128 8.08 -10.33 4.44
CA SER A 128 9.04 -10.95 5.35
C SER A 128 9.77 -12.12 4.68
N GLY A 129 9.04 -13.04 4.05
CA GLY A 129 9.60 -14.18 3.33
C GLY A 129 10.59 -13.75 2.23
N GLN A 130 10.25 -12.73 1.46
CA GLN A 130 11.13 -12.20 0.41
C GLN A 130 12.39 -11.56 0.97
N VAL A 131 12.28 -10.76 2.03
CA VAL A 131 13.43 -10.13 2.70
C VAL A 131 14.38 -11.19 3.22
N LYS A 132 13.86 -12.23 3.89
CA LYS A 132 14.67 -13.36 4.39
C LYS A 132 15.43 -14.05 3.26
N ALA A 133 14.75 -14.37 2.17
CA ALA A 133 15.35 -15.04 1.03
C ALA A 133 16.47 -14.20 0.38
N ASP A 134 16.22 -12.92 0.14
CA ASP A 134 17.19 -12.04 -0.52
C ASP A 134 18.43 -11.79 0.36
N MET A 135 18.24 -11.56 1.66
CA MET A 135 19.36 -11.35 2.58
C MET A 135 20.19 -12.62 2.80
N ALA A 136 19.53 -13.77 2.96
CA ALA A 136 20.22 -15.07 3.08
C ALA A 136 21.04 -15.39 1.82
N ARG A 137 20.50 -15.12 0.63
CA ARG A 137 21.20 -15.30 -0.64
C ARG A 137 22.46 -14.45 -0.71
N ILE A 138 22.43 -13.19 -0.32
CA ILE A 138 23.60 -12.31 -0.32
C ILE A 138 24.67 -12.82 0.61
N LEU A 139 24.30 -13.26 1.81
CA LEU A 139 25.25 -13.87 2.76
C LEU A 139 25.91 -15.13 2.15
N ALA A 140 25.09 -16.07 1.66
CA ALA A 140 25.58 -17.33 1.11
C ALA A 140 26.49 -17.13 -0.10
N GLU A 141 26.07 -16.29 -1.06
CA GLU A 141 26.88 -15.98 -2.25
C GLU A 141 28.16 -15.23 -1.91
N GLY A 142 28.12 -14.28 -1.00
CA GLY A 142 29.27 -13.51 -0.57
C GLY A 142 30.32 -14.40 0.10
N MET A 143 29.89 -15.24 1.02
CA MET A 143 30.78 -16.20 1.70
C MET A 143 31.31 -17.27 0.73
N GLY A 144 30.45 -17.85 -0.11
CA GLY A 144 30.83 -18.86 -1.09
C GLY A 144 31.85 -18.37 -2.13
N ARG A 145 31.80 -17.07 -2.46
CA ARG A 145 32.81 -16.42 -3.35
C ARG A 145 34.03 -15.88 -2.62
N GLY A 146 34.13 -16.04 -1.32
CA GLY A 146 35.25 -15.54 -0.54
C GLY A 146 35.34 -13.99 -0.52
N LYS A 147 34.22 -13.28 -0.64
CA LYS A 147 34.19 -11.81 -0.57
C LYS A 147 34.65 -11.31 0.80
N ASN A 148 35.26 -10.13 0.82
CA ASN A 148 35.57 -9.43 2.05
C ASN A 148 34.26 -9.18 2.87
N PRO A 149 34.23 -9.40 4.19
CA PRO A 149 33.08 -9.09 5.04
C PRO A 149 32.49 -7.69 4.81
N ARG A 150 33.38 -6.68 4.59
CA ARG A 150 32.95 -5.31 4.27
C ARG A 150 32.20 -5.20 2.94
N GLU A 151 32.52 -6.03 1.95
CA GLU A 151 31.81 -6.07 0.69
C GLU A 151 30.44 -6.71 0.86
N ILE A 152 30.35 -7.81 1.60
CA ILE A 152 29.06 -8.43 1.94
C ILE A 152 28.15 -7.45 2.69
N ALA A 153 28.68 -6.69 3.66
CA ALA A 153 27.94 -5.66 4.37
C ALA A 153 27.44 -4.53 3.44
N ARG A 154 28.24 -4.15 2.42
CA ARG A 154 27.79 -3.20 1.38
C ARG A 154 26.69 -3.77 0.51
N ASP A 155 26.78 -5.04 0.12
CA ASP A 155 25.76 -5.72 -0.67
C ASP A 155 24.43 -5.83 0.11
N LEU A 156 24.49 -6.18 1.39
CA LEU A 156 23.33 -6.18 2.30
C LEU A 156 22.69 -4.78 2.41
N THR A 157 23.52 -3.74 2.48
CA THR A 157 23.04 -2.34 2.50
C THR A 157 22.36 -1.94 1.21
N ALA A 158 22.94 -2.32 0.06
CA ALA A 158 22.34 -2.08 -1.25
C ALA A 158 21.00 -2.81 -1.41
N GLN A 159 20.92 -4.07 -0.99
CA GLN A 159 19.67 -4.84 -0.98
C GLN A 159 18.61 -4.20 -0.08
N THR A 160 19.01 -3.70 1.09
CA THR A 160 18.10 -2.97 1.99
C THR A 160 17.42 -1.80 1.27
N GLY A 161 18.13 -1.07 0.41
CA GLY A 161 17.54 -0.01 -0.40
C GLY A 161 16.48 -0.51 -1.41
N ILE A 162 16.64 -1.73 -1.92
CA ILE A 162 15.63 -2.39 -2.78
C ILE A 162 14.39 -2.75 -1.95
N GLU A 163 14.59 -3.35 -0.78
CA GLU A 163 13.50 -3.74 0.12
C GLU A 163 12.71 -2.54 0.65
N VAL A 164 13.37 -1.43 0.96
CA VAL A 164 12.70 -0.17 1.32
C VAL A 164 11.79 0.30 0.19
N ARG A 165 12.24 0.29 -1.05
CA ARG A 165 11.41 0.69 -2.21
C ARG A 165 10.22 -0.27 -2.41
N ARG A 166 10.43 -1.58 -2.22
CA ARG A 166 9.38 -2.60 -2.25
C ARG A 166 8.35 -2.34 -1.16
N GLY A 167 8.77 -2.17 0.09
CA GLY A 167 7.91 -1.85 1.22
C GLY A 167 7.12 -0.56 1.02
N HIS A 168 7.73 0.49 0.48
CA HIS A 168 7.04 1.74 0.14
C HIS A 168 5.96 1.56 -0.94
N ARG A 169 6.20 0.69 -1.92
CA ARG A 169 5.22 0.37 -2.97
C ARG A 169 4.04 -0.39 -2.39
N ILE A 170 4.30 -1.42 -1.57
CA ILE A 170 3.27 -2.18 -0.87
C ILE A 170 2.45 -1.23 0.02
N ALA A 171 3.10 -0.49 0.90
CA ALA A 171 2.42 0.42 1.81
C ALA A 171 1.50 1.41 1.09
N ARG A 172 1.97 2.03 0.00
CA ARG A 172 1.13 2.94 -0.77
C ARG A 172 -0.04 2.22 -1.43
N THR A 173 0.18 1.04 -1.98
CA THR A 173 -0.86 0.25 -2.62
C THR A 173 -1.96 -0.10 -1.63
N GLU A 174 -1.60 -0.64 -0.46
CA GLU A 174 -2.57 -1.12 0.52
C GLU A 174 -3.33 0.04 1.20
N ILE A 175 -2.63 1.09 1.62
CA ILE A 175 -3.25 2.29 2.21
C ILE A 175 -4.26 2.93 1.25
N THR A 176 -3.90 3.12 -0.02
CA THR A 176 -4.81 3.75 -0.99
C THR A 176 -5.92 2.80 -1.43
N THR A 177 -5.69 1.50 -1.45
CA THR A 177 -6.72 0.49 -1.70
C THR A 177 -7.74 0.44 -0.58
N ALA A 178 -7.31 0.46 0.68
CA ALA A 178 -8.18 0.51 1.84
C ALA A 178 -9.07 1.76 1.83
N LEU A 179 -8.49 2.94 1.57
CA LEU A 179 -9.23 4.18 1.45
C LEU A 179 -10.33 4.12 0.37
N ARG A 180 -9.99 3.57 -0.81
CA ARG A 180 -10.93 3.44 -1.94
C ARG A 180 -12.04 2.44 -1.63
N ARG A 181 -11.69 1.25 -1.12
CA ARG A 181 -12.67 0.21 -0.76
C ARG A 181 -13.69 0.73 0.24
N ALA A 182 -13.23 1.45 1.27
CA ALA A 182 -14.12 2.05 2.25
C ALA A 182 -15.14 3.01 1.62
N ARG A 183 -14.72 3.77 0.61
CA ARG A 183 -15.63 4.65 -0.14
C ARG A 183 -16.65 3.88 -0.94
N TRP A 184 -16.22 2.85 -1.65
CA TRP A 184 -17.12 2.01 -2.46
C TRP A 184 -18.14 1.29 -1.57
N ASP A 185 -17.68 0.73 -0.46
CA ASP A 185 -18.54 0.00 0.48
C ASP A 185 -19.60 0.91 1.09
N GLU A 186 -19.25 2.13 1.48
CA GLU A 186 -20.22 3.10 2.03
C GLU A 186 -21.15 3.66 0.95
N LYS A 187 -20.67 3.89 -0.25
CA LYS A 187 -21.48 4.29 -1.41
C LYS A 187 -22.52 3.21 -1.73
N ASP A 188 -22.11 1.94 -1.78
CA ASP A 188 -23.00 0.83 -2.09
C ASP A 188 -24.03 0.59 -0.98
N ALA A 189 -23.65 0.76 0.29
CA ALA A 189 -24.57 0.73 1.40
C ALA A 189 -25.60 1.88 1.32
N ALA A 190 -25.18 3.08 0.92
CA ALA A 190 -26.10 4.21 0.74
C ALA A 190 -27.11 3.97 -0.38
N GLU A 191 -26.72 3.34 -1.45
CA GLU A 191 -27.62 2.94 -2.54
C GLU A 191 -28.60 1.86 -2.09
N ALA A 192 -28.11 0.80 -1.45
CA ALA A 192 -28.93 -0.33 -1.00
C ALA A 192 -29.93 0.04 0.10
N ASP A 193 -29.49 0.81 1.10
CA ASP A 193 -30.28 1.06 2.31
C ASP A 193 -31.17 2.31 2.18
N TYR A 194 -30.77 3.31 1.36
CA TYR A 194 -31.44 4.62 1.27
C TYR A 194 -31.85 5.03 -0.14
N GLY A 195 -31.61 4.17 -1.14
CA GLY A 195 -31.92 4.45 -2.54
C GLY A 195 -31.14 5.64 -3.14
N VAL A 196 -29.97 5.95 -2.57
CA VAL A 196 -29.15 7.09 -3.02
C VAL A 196 -28.42 6.72 -4.31
N GLN A 197 -28.94 7.17 -5.44
CA GLN A 197 -28.30 6.95 -6.73
C GLN A 197 -27.06 7.83 -6.87
N SER A 198 -25.89 7.20 -7.03
CA SER A 198 -24.63 7.91 -7.21
C SER A 198 -23.64 7.12 -8.07
N LYS A 199 -22.75 7.86 -8.70
CA LYS A 199 -21.58 7.31 -9.43
C LYS A 199 -20.29 7.79 -8.79
N LEU A 200 -19.22 7.06 -9.04
CA LEU A 200 -17.88 7.38 -8.56
C LEU A 200 -17.14 8.20 -9.61
N MET A 201 -16.89 9.48 -9.34
CA MET A 201 -16.05 10.32 -10.16
C MET A 201 -14.59 9.99 -9.92
N HIS A 202 -13.87 9.58 -10.95
CA HIS A 202 -12.43 9.29 -10.81
C HIS A 202 -11.62 10.59 -10.66
N MET A 203 -10.89 10.68 -9.56
CA MET A 203 -10.00 11.79 -9.23
C MET A 203 -8.55 11.33 -9.37
N SER A 204 -7.98 11.53 -10.55
CA SER A 204 -6.57 11.25 -10.77
C SER A 204 -5.67 12.21 -9.98
N ALA A 205 -4.56 11.70 -9.49
CA ALA A 205 -3.59 12.51 -8.75
C ALA A 205 -2.92 13.60 -9.59
N LEU A 206 -2.96 13.50 -10.92
CA LEU A 206 -2.39 14.44 -11.89
C LEU A 206 -0.95 14.86 -11.55
N SER A 207 -0.19 13.94 -10.94
CA SER A 207 1.22 14.14 -10.59
C SER A 207 2.13 13.81 -11.78
N PRO A 208 3.40 14.21 -11.78
CA PRO A 208 4.36 13.85 -12.83
C PRO A 208 4.51 12.34 -13.07
N SER A 209 4.23 11.52 -12.06
CA SER A 209 4.29 10.05 -12.14
C SER A 209 2.93 9.39 -12.40
N THR A 210 1.88 10.14 -12.69
CA THR A 210 0.56 9.59 -13.01
C THR A 210 0.62 8.90 -14.38
N ARG A 211 0.08 7.69 -14.46
CA ARG A 211 -0.03 6.95 -15.73
C ARG A 211 -1.08 7.64 -16.63
N ALA A 212 -0.85 7.65 -17.94
CA ALA A 212 -1.77 8.26 -18.91
C ALA A 212 -3.19 7.71 -18.77
N THR A 213 -3.34 6.37 -18.73
CA THR A 213 -4.64 5.70 -18.54
C THR A 213 -5.38 6.14 -17.27
N HIS A 214 -4.66 6.49 -16.20
CA HIS A 214 -5.25 7.02 -14.98
C HIS A 214 -5.66 8.50 -15.12
N ALA A 215 -4.87 9.28 -15.84
CA ALA A 215 -5.17 10.68 -16.10
C ALA A 215 -6.41 10.83 -16.99
N ASP A 216 -6.56 9.99 -18.02
CA ASP A 216 -7.68 10.00 -18.97
C ASP A 216 -9.02 9.69 -18.30
N ARG A 217 -9.01 9.01 -17.17
CA ARG A 217 -10.22 8.75 -16.38
C ARG A 217 -10.63 9.94 -15.51
N HIS A 218 -9.81 10.99 -15.40
CA HIS A 218 -10.10 12.12 -14.52
C HIS A 218 -11.43 12.80 -14.85
N ALA A 219 -12.25 13.08 -13.84
CA ALA A 219 -13.58 13.68 -13.93
C ALA A 219 -14.61 12.84 -14.74
N ARG A 220 -14.34 11.57 -15.03
CA ARG A 220 -15.34 10.65 -15.58
C ARG A 220 -16.06 9.93 -14.45
N LEU A 221 -17.33 9.60 -14.69
CA LEU A 221 -18.20 8.91 -13.73
C LEU A 221 -18.28 7.43 -14.08
N TYR A 222 -18.22 6.60 -13.04
CA TYR A 222 -18.26 5.14 -13.16
C TYR A 222 -19.15 4.54 -12.08
N THR A 223 -19.70 3.36 -12.33
CA THR A 223 -20.31 2.53 -11.28
C THR A 223 -19.25 1.96 -10.34
N SER A 224 -19.68 1.42 -9.20
CA SER A 224 -18.77 0.75 -8.27
C SER A 224 -18.11 -0.47 -8.92
N ASP A 225 -18.85 -1.24 -9.72
CA ASP A 225 -18.34 -2.44 -10.38
C ASP A 225 -17.31 -2.10 -11.45
N GLU A 226 -17.59 -1.11 -12.32
CA GLU A 226 -16.60 -0.62 -13.29
C GLU A 226 -15.29 -0.14 -12.64
N VAL A 227 -15.38 0.44 -11.44
CA VAL A 227 -14.19 0.88 -10.70
C VAL A 227 -13.46 -0.30 -10.11
N ARG A 228 -14.17 -1.27 -9.51
CA ARG A 228 -13.58 -2.50 -8.95
C ARG A 228 -12.88 -3.31 -10.04
N ASP A 229 -13.54 -3.54 -11.15
CA ASP A 229 -13.00 -4.28 -12.29
C ASP A 229 -11.73 -3.64 -12.82
N TRP A 230 -11.76 -2.32 -13.03
CA TRP A 230 -10.58 -1.61 -13.52
C TRP A 230 -9.38 -1.69 -12.58
N TYR A 231 -9.61 -1.59 -11.26
CA TYR A 231 -8.52 -1.71 -10.28
C TYR A 231 -8.03 -3.14 -10.07
N SER A 232 -8.80 -4.16 -10.48
CA SER A 232 -8.38 -5.57 -10.43
C SER A 232 -7.44 -5.96 -11.57
N GLN A 233 -7.41 -5.17 -12.65
CA GLN A 233 -6.68 -5.47 -13.89
C GLN A 233 -5.39 -4.65 -14.01
N ASP A 234 -4.46 -5.11 -14.83
CA ASP A 234 -3.27 -4.39 -15.33
C ASP A 234 -2.40 -3.72 -14.24
N GLY A 235 -2.51 -4.17 -13.00
CA GLY A 235 -1.82 -3.55 -11.88
C GLY A 235 -2.26 -2.09 -11.63
N ASN A 236 -3.47 -1.71 -12.00
CA ASN A 236 -3.97 -0.34 -11.84
C ASN A 236 -4.02 0.13 -10.38
N SER A 237 -4.19 -0.80 -9.43
CA SER A 237 -4.10 -0.50 -7.99
C SER A 237 -2.69 -0.22 -7.50
N ILE A 238 -1.66 -0.81 -8.17
CA ILE A 238 -0.28 -0.80 -7.68
C ILE A 238 0.28 0.62 -7.70
N ASN A 239 0.75 1.09 -6.53
CA ASN A 239 1.37 2.39 -6.34
C ASN A 239 0.49 3.58 -6.82
N CYS A 240 -0.81 3.39 -6.91
CA CYS A 240 -1.77 4.37 -7.40
C CYS A 240 -2.10 5.40 -6.30
N LYS A 241 -2.18 6.68 -6.69
CA LYS A 241 -2.54 7.81 -5.81
C LYS A 241 -3.91 8.40 -6.15
N CYS A 242 -4.61 7.81 -7.11
CA CYS A 242 -5.93 8.28 -7.49
C CYS A 242 -6.99 7.84 -6.46
N SER A 243 -8.07 8.58 -6.41
CA SER A 243 -9.21 8.26 -5.56
C SER A 243 -10.51 8.45 -6.32
N GLN A 244 -11.65 8.20 -5.68
CA GLN A 244 -12.96 8.48 -6.23
C GLN A 244 -13.72 9.43 -5.29
N VAL A 245 -14.69 10.13 -5.85
CA VAL A 245 -15.64 10.98 -5.11
C VAL A 245 -17.04 10.63 -5.58
N GLU A 246 -17.94 10.45 -4.64
CA GLU A 246 -19.34 10.14 -4.89
C GLU A 246 -20.05 11.39 -5.46
N VAL A 247 -20.75 11.22 -6.58
CA VAL A 247 -21.55 12.25 -7.24
C VAL A 247 -22.96 11.71 -7.42
N LEU A 248 -23.94 12.40 -6.86
CA LEU A 248 -25.35 12.03 -7.05
C LEU A 248 -25.73 12.17 -8.51
N VAL A 249 -26.51 11.21 -8.99
CA VAL A 249 -27.02 11.18 -10.37
C VAL A 249 -28.55 11.05 -10.37
N ASP A 250 -29.15 11.53 -11.45
CA ASP A 250 -30.56 11.32 -11.77
C ASP A 250 -30.81 9.91 -12.38
N ASP A 251 -32.03 9.62 -12.73
CA ASP A 251 -32.45 8.32 -13.29
C ASP A 251 -31.78 8.04 -14.66
N GLU A 252 -31.36 9.08 -15.38
CA GLU A 252 -30.61 8.98 -16.63
C GLU A 252 -29.10 8.83 -16.39
N GLY A 253 -28.65 8.93 -15.14
CA GLY A 253 -27.25 8.80 -14.74
C GLY A 253 -26.42 10.07 -14.91
N ASN A 254 -27.05 11.24 -15.09
CA ASN A 254 -26.39 12.52 -15.16
C ASN A 254 -26.18 13.11 -13.76
N PRO A 255 -25.10 13.89 -13.54
CA PRO A 255 -24.88 14.54 -12.25
C PRO A 255 -26.02 15.48 -11.87
N VAL A 256 -26.60 15.31 -10.68
CA VAL A 256 -27.59 16.24 -10.11
C VAL A 256 -26.99 17.65 -9.96
N VAL A 257 -25.69 17.72 -9.67
CA VAL A 257 -24.93 18.97 -9.59
C VAL A 257 -23.78 18.95 -10.61
N PRO A 258 -24.02 19.31 -11.89
CA PRO A 258 -23.00 19.25 -12.96
C PRO A 258 -21.72 20.03 -12.65
N ALA A 259 -21.81 21.11 -11.90
CA ALA A 259 -20.69 21.98 -11.52
C ALA A 259 -19.56 21.23 -10.80
N ILE A 260 -19.86 20.11 -10.13
CA ILE A 260 -18.85 19.27 -9.45
C ILE A 260 -17.91 18.66 -10.50
N VAL A 261 -18.49 18.04 -11.53
CA VAL A 261 -17.73 17.38 -12.62
C VAL A 261 -17.01 18.42 -13.47
N GLU A 262 -17.65 19.53 -13.77
CA GLU A 262 -17.04 20.63 -14.54
C GLU A 262 -15.83 21.24 -13.82
N ARG A 263 -15.89 21.39 -12.50
CA ARG A 263 -14.74 21.85 -11.69
C ARG A 263 -13.57 20.88 -11.81
N ALA A 264 -13.83 19.57 -11.73
CA ALA A 264 -12.81 18.55 -11.90
C ALA A 264 -12.21 18.59 -13.32
N ARG A 265 -13.03 18.72 -14.36
CA ARG A 265 -12.57 18.87 -15.76
C ARG A 265 -11.69 20.12 -15.94
N ARG A 266 -12.09 21.26 -15.39
CA ARG A 266 -11.27 22.49 -15.42
C ARG A 266 -9.93 22.27 -14.72
N ASN A 267 -9.92 21.59 -13.58
CA ASN A 267 -8.67 21.26 -12.87
C ASN A 267 -7.75 20.39 -13.74
N TYR A 268 -8.30 19.41 -14.45
CA TYR A 268 -7.52 18.60 -15.40
C TYR A 268 -6.85 19.45 -16.48
N GLN A 269 -7.58 20.36 -17.10
CA GLN A 269 -7.04 21.26 -18.13
C GLN A 269 -5.93 22.16 -17.60
N VAL A 270 -6.15 22.75 -16.42
CA VAL A 270 -5.11 23.57 -15.74
C VAL A 270 -3.86 22.76 -15.45
N MET A 271 -4.00 21.50 -15.01
CA MET A 271 -2.84 20.66 -14.71
C MET A 271 -2.17 20.13 -15.99
N LYS A 272 -2.93 19.83 -17.05
CA LYS A 272 -2.40 19.45 -18.38
C LYS A 272 -1.56 20.58 -18.97
N ALA A 273 -2.04 21.81 -18.91
CA ALA A 273 -1.33 22.99 -19.40
C ALA A 273 0.02 23.25 -18.69
N LYS A 274 0.20 22.73 -17.47
CA LYS A 274 1.50 22.80 -16.78
C LYS A 274 2.57 21.83 -17.35
N GLY A 275 2.18 20.91 -18.22
CA GLY A 275 3.08 19.99 -18.92
C GLY A 275 3.90 19.05 -18.02
N ARG A 276 3.47 18.84 -16.77
CA ARG A 276 4.21 18.03 -15.78
C ARG A 276 3.81 16.57 -15.86
N GLY A 277 4.60 15.77 -16.54
CA GLY A 277 4.45 14.31 -16.65
C GLY A 277 4.03 13.85 -18.06
N PRO A 278 4.22 12.55 -18.34
CA PRO A 278 3.97 12.00 -19.69
C PRO A 278 2.50 12.17 -20.13
N TRP A 279 1.54 12.08 -19.22
CA TRP A 279 0.11 12.22 -19.49
C TRP A 279 -0.34 13.64 -19.92
N ALA A 280 0.52 14.65 -19.66
CA ALA A 280 0.22 16.04 -19.99
C ALA A 280 0.89 16.50 -21.30
N LYS A 281 1.73 15.66 -21.90
CA LYS A 281 2.31 15.91 -23.21
C LYS A 281 1.30 15.52 -24.29
N GLU A 282 1.18 16.32 -25.30
CA GLU A 282 0.49 15.95 -26.54
C GLU A 282 1.38 14.96 -27.30
N ASP A 283 0.78 13.87 -27.78
CA ASP A 283 1.42 12.99 -28.76
C ASP A 283 1.57 13.71 -30.09
#